data_5cd96207aa99b79419aa581fcc3226fc
#
_entry.id   5cd96207aa99b79419aa581fcc3226fc
#
_cell.length_a   1.000
_cell.length_b   1.000
_cell.length_c   1.000
_cell.angle_alpha   90.00
_cell.angle_beta   90.00
_cell.angle_gamma   90.00
#
_symmetry.space_group_name_H-M   'P 1'
#
loop_
_entity.id
_entity.type
_entity.pdbx_description
1 polymer ?
#
loop_
_entity_poly.entity_id
_entity_poly.type
_entity_poly.pdbx_seq_one_letter_code
_entity_poly.pdbx_strand_id
1 'polypeptide(L)'
;AGLVLGTSLFLPQAKATGLGVDTDPFEEIVSELVKEAAGLVGQPVPTDMDSRFRMIYHVGAGYAIPNAEDTPYIEELARQEGILLDPVYTGKAWAKFLMLVKEGYFDGQEHIAFVHTGGAAALFAMDLG
;
A
#
# COMPACT_ATOMS: atom_id res chain seq x y z
N ALA A 1 -5.52 5.93 -5.72
CA ALA A 1 -6.04 7.18 -6.27
C ALA A 1 -6.87 7.93 -5.23
N GLY A 2 -7.96 7.35 -4.67
CA GLY A 2 -8.83 8.02 -3.70
C GLY A 2 -8.12 8.58 -2.47
N LEU A 3 -7.16 7.85 -1.90
CA LEU A 3 -6.34 8.35 -0.79
C LEU A 3 -5.48 9.54 -1.20
N VAL A 4 -4.90 9.53 -2.39
CA VAL A 4 -4.08 10.63 -2.90
C VAL A 4 -4.92 11.90 -3.06
N LEU A 5 -6.08 11.78 -3.70
CA LEU A 5 -7.00 12.91 -3.84
C LEU A 5 -7.54 13.37 -2.48
N GLY A 6 -7.98 12.43 -1.64
CA GLY A 6 -8.54 12.75 -0.32
C GLY A 6 -7.53 13.45 0.59
N THR A 7 -6.28 12.99 0.63
CA THR A 7 -5.24 13.66 1.42
C THR A 7 -4.91 15.05 0.88
N SER A 8 -4.94 15.25 -0.44
CA SER A 8 -4.72 16.58 -1.01
C SER A 8 -5.81 17.59 -0.62
N LEU A 9 -7.03 17.14 -0.46
CA LEU A 9 -8.18 17.98 -0.13
C LEU A 9 -8.34 18.24 1.37
N PHE A 10 -8.09 17.21 2.19
CA PHE A 10 -8.47 17.23 3.61
C PHE A 10 -7.28 17.14 4.58
N LEU A 11 -6.14 16.66 4.13
CA LEU A 11 -4.92 16.48 4.94
C LEU A 11 -3.68 16.89 4.13
N PRO A 12 -3.51 18.19 3.83
CA PRO A 12 -2.48 18.66 2.91
C PRO A 12 -1.05 18.34 3.34
N GLN A 13 -0.82 18.04 4.63
CA GLN A 13 0.49 17.63 5.15
C GLN A 13 0.77 16.13 4.94
N ALA A 14 -0.26 15.32 4.71
CA ALA A 14 -0.09 13.89 4.54
C ALA A 14 0.43 13.54 3.15
N LYS A 15 1.27 12.51 3.10
CA LYS A 15 1.76 11.89 1.86
C LYS A 15 1.24 10.47 1.76
N ALA A 16 0.97 10.03 0.54
CA ALA A 16 0.55 8.67 0.26
C ALA A 16 1.71 7.88 -0.34
N THR A 17 2.01 6.72 0.25
CA THR A 17 2.95 5.76 -0.34
C THR A 17 2.17 4.52 -0.76
N GLY A 18 2.18 4.20 -2.04
CA GLY A 18 1.65 2.95 -2.57
C GLY A 18 2.69 1.85 -2.46
N LEU A 19 2.27 0.67 -2.03
CA LEU A 19 3.12 -0.53 -2.00
C LEU A 19 2.67 -1.46 -3.13
N GLY A 20 3.40 -1.43 -4.24
CA GLY A 20 3.11 -2.21 -5.44
C GLY A 20 3.57 -3.65 -5.28
N VAL A 21 2.67 -4.59 -5.49
CA VAL A 21 2.94 -6.04 -5.38
C VAL A 21 2.89 -6.74 -6.74
N ASP A 22 2.84 -5.95 -7.81
CA ASP A 22 2.90 -6.35 -9.21
C ASP A 22 3.80 -5.37 -9.97
N THR A 23 4.06 -5.63 -11.25
CA THR A 23 4.96 -4.88 -12.13
C THR A 23 4.27 -3.82 -12.99
N ASP A 24 2.96 -3.63 -12.82
CA ASP A 24 2.22 -2.60 -13.54
C ASP A 24 2.73 -1.20 -13.21
N PRO A 25 2.62 -0.24 -14.14
CA PRO A 25 3.05 1.15 -13.95
C PRO A 25 2.06 1.92 -13.07
N PHE A 26 1.98 1.54 -11.78
CA PHE A 26 0.96 2.07 -10.86
C PHE A 26 1.04 3.58 -10.63
N GLU A 27 2.20 4.21 -10.80
CA GLU A 27 2.31 5.68 -10.68
C GLU A 27 1.50 6.38 -11.76
N GLU A 28 1.59 5.89 -12.99
CA GLU A 28 0.83 6.42 -14.13
C GLU A 28 -0.66 6.12 -13.98
N ILE A 29 -0.99 4.86 -13.64
CA ILE A 29 -2.38 4.43 -13.42
C ILE A 29 -3.04 5.26 -12.31
N VAL A 30 -2.37 5.45 -11.18
CA VAL A 30 -2.90 6.24 -10.07
C VAL A 30 -3.06 7.70 -10.47
N SER A 31 -2.12 8.27 -11.22
CA SER A 31 -2.21 9.66 -11.69
C SER A 31 -3.42 9.88 -12.60
N GLU A 32 -3.68 8.97 -13.53
CA GLU A 32 -4.88 9.05 -14.39
C GLU A 32 -6.18 8.91 -13.56
N LEU A 33 -6.23 7.93 -12.66
CA LEU A 33 -7.39 7.74 -11.78
C LEU A 33 -7.64 8.93 -10.83
N VAL A 34 -6.59 9.64 -10.40
CA VAL A 34 -6.75 10.88 -9.61
C VAL A 34 -7.39 11.99 -10.44
N LYS A 35 -6.97 12.14 -11.71
CA LYS A 35 -7.58 13.12 -12.64
C LYS A 35 -9.06 12.84 -12.86
N GLU A 36 -9.40 11.59 -13.14
CA GLU A 36 -10.79 11.16 -13.33
C GLU A 36 -11.63 11.39 -12.06
N ALA A 37 -11.13 10.95 -10.91
CA ALA A 37 -11.81 11.12 -9.63
C ALA A 37 -12.02 12.59 -9.27
N ALA A 38 -11.03 13.45 -9.49
CA ALA A 38 -11.14 14.89 -9.27
C ALA A 38 -12.24 15.49 -10.15
N GLY A 39 -12.32 15.12 -11.43
CA GLY A 39 -13.38 15.51 -12.34
C GLY A 39 -14.77 15.08 -11.87
N LEU A 40 -14.92 13.83 -11.40
CA LEU A 40 -16.18 13.31 -10.90
C LEU A 40 -16.70 14.04 -9.66
N VAL A 41 -15.81 14.48 -8.77
CA VAL A 41 -16.19 15.18 -7.54
C VAL A 41 -16.13 16.72 -7.69
N GLY A 42 -15.84 17.23 -8.87
CA GLY A 42 -15.76 18.66 -9.14
C GLY A 42 -14.63 19.38 -8.39
N GLN A 43 -13.52 18.69 -8.15
CA GLN A 43 -12.36 19.24 -7.45
C GLN A 43 -11.16 19.41 -8.41
N PRO A 44 -10.23 20.33 -8.13
CA PRO A 44 -9.04 20.49 -8.93
C PRO A 44 -8.12 19.24 -8.79
N VAL A 45 -7.43 18.90 -9.85
CA VAL A 45 -6.36 17.90 -9.81
C VAL A 45 -5.20 18.44 -8.98
N PRO A 46 -4.64 17.70 -8.01
CA PRO A 46 -3.46 18.13 -7.27
C PRO A 46 -2.28 18.42 -8.21
N THR A 47 -1.64 19.57 -8.05
CA THR A 47 -0.48 19.98 -8.87
C THR A 47 0.86 19.48 -8.31
N ASP A 48 0.86 18.96 -7.09
CA ASP A 48 2.02 18.52 -6.32
C ASP A 48 2.12 16.98 -6.22
N MET A 49 1.59 16.27 -7.21
CA MET A 49 1.52 14.78 -7.22
C MET A 49 2.85 14.12 -6.90
N ASP A 50 3.95 14.55 -7.55
CA ASP A 50 5.28 13.95 -7.40
C ASP A 50 5.85 14.04 -5.97
N SER A 51 5.44 15.06 -5.21
CA SER A 51 5.83 15.23 -3.81
C SER A 51 4.87 14.59 -2.82
N ARG A 52 3.64 14.34 -3.25
CA ARG A 52 2.52 13.84 -2.44
C ARG A 52 2.36 12.34 -2.50
N PHE A 53 2.67 11.75 -3.65
CA PHE A 53 2.48 10.33 -3.92
C PHE A 53 3.76 9.68 -4.42
N ARG A 54 4.02 8.46 -3.98
CA ARG A 54 5.14 7.63 -4.44
C ARG A 54 4.74 6.17 -4.42
N MET A 55 5.21 5.42 -5.42
CA MET A 55 5.15 3.96 -5.42
C MET A 55 6.48 3.34 -4.96
N ILE A 56 6.38 2.29 -4.18
CA ILE A 56 7.49 1.40 -3.83
C ILE A 56 7.05 -0.02 -4.13
N TYR A 57 7.86 -0.76 -4.87
CA TYR A 57 7.50 -2.08 -5.33
C TYR A 57 8.12 -3.18 -4.47
N HIS A 58 7.34 -4.22 -4.21
CA HIS A 58 7.75 -5.45 -3.51
C HIS A 58 7.07 -6.65 -4.15
N VAL A 59 7.50 -6.99 -5.36
CA VAL A 59 6.85 -8.01 -6.20
C VAL A 59 7.28 -9.42 -5.79
N GLY A 60 8.57 -9.60 -5.44
CA GLY A 60 9.15 -10.91 -5.14
C GLY A 60 9.20 -11.80 -6.38
N ALA A 61 8.77 -13.05 -6.25
CA ALA A 61 8.77 -14.04 -7.33
C ALA A 61 7.75 -13.75 -8.46
N GLY A 62 6.81 -12.81 -8.23
CA GLY A 62 5.83 -12.40 -9.23
C GLY A 62 4.42 -12.23 -8.67
N TYR A 63 3.51 -11.86 -9.56
CA TYR A 63 2.10 -11.71 -9.23
C TYR A 63 1.50 -13.04 -8.74
N ALA A 64 0.65 -12.97 -7.74
CA ALA A 64 -0.03 -14.11 -7.11
C ALA A 64 0.88 -15.18 -6.48
N ILE A 65 2.20 -14.97 -6.44
CA ILE A 65 3.16 -15.88 -5.82
C ILE A 65 3.54 -15.34 -4.45
N PRO A 66 3.23 -16.05 -3.33
CA PRO A 66 3.68 -15.65 -2.00
C PRO A 66 5.21 -15.59 -1.91
N ASN A 67 5.74 -14.63 -1.15
CA ASN A 67 7.15 -14.58 -0.81
C ASN A 67 7.36 -15.27 0.55
N ALA A 68 8.21 -16.28 0.61
CA ALA A 68 8.49 -16.98 1.88
C ALA A 68 9.09 -16.04 2.94
N GLU A 69 9.85 -15.02 2.52
CA GLU A 69 10.45 -14.02 3.40
C GLU A 69 9.42 -13.07 4.06
N ASP A 70 8.21 -12.96 3.49
CA ASP A 70 7.14 -12.12 4.03
C ASP A 70 6.33 -12.85 5.12
N THR A 71 6.32 -14.18 5.12
CA THR A 71 5.54 -15.01 6.04
C THR A 71 5.75 -14.65 7.52
N PRO A 72 6.98 -14.46 8.03
CA PRO A 72 7.19 -14.10 9.45
C PRO A 72 6.48 -12.80 9.85
N TYR A 73 6.42 -11.80 8.97
CA TYR A 73 5.75 -10.53 9.25
C TYR A 73 4.22 -10.67 9.31
N ILE A 74 3.66 -11.50 8.43
CA ILE A 74 2.22 -11.81 8.39
C ILE A 74 1.80 -12.56 9.65
N GLU A 75 2.56 -13.58 10.03
CA GLU A 75 2.28 -14.39 11.21
C GLU A 75 2.45 -13.58 12.51
N GLU A 76 3.44 -12.71 12.59
CA GLU A 76 3.65 -11.87 13.76
C GLU A 76 2.46 -10.95 13.99
N LEU A 77 1.95 -10.28 12.93
CA LEU A 77 0.77 -9.42 13.02
C LEU A 77 -0.47 -10.22 13.47
N ALA A 78 -0.67 -11.40 12.89
CA ALA A 78 -1.78 -12.26 13.27
C ALA A 78 -1.71 -12.69 14.73
N ARG A 79 -0.52 -13.02 15.26
CA ARG A 79 -0.34 -13.42 16.66
C ARG A 79 -0.46 -12.26 17.64
N GLN A 80 0.02 -11.08 17.29
CA GLN A 80 0.06 -9.93 18.20
C GLN A 80 -1.25 -9.15 18.20
N GLU A 81 -1.85 -8.94 17.03
CA GLU A 81 -2.99 -8.03 16.85
C GLU A 81 -4.27 -8.74 16.39
N GLY A 82 -4.21 -10.04 16.06
CA GLY A 82 -5.35 -10.77 15.51
C GLY A 82 -5.77 -10.31 14.11
N ILE A 83 -4.90 -9.59 13.39
CA ILE A 83 -5.17 -9.09 12.05
C ILE A 83 -4.65 -10.10 11.03
N LEU A 84 -5.55 -10.57 10.16
CA LEU A 84 -5.22 -11.55 9.13
C LEU A 84 -4.96 -10.86 7.79
N LEU A 85 -3.80 -11.12 7.20
CA LEU A 85 -3.40 -10.64 5.88
C LEU A 85 -3.26 -11.83 4.92
N ASP A 86 -3.62 -11.62 3.65
CA ASP A 86 -3.34 -12.58 2.61
C ASP A 86 -1.85 -12.53 2.20
N PRO A 87 -1.24 -13.63 1.75
CA PRO A 87 0.17 -13.64 1.42
C PRO A 87 0.52 -13.08 0.03
N VAL A 88 -0.48 -12.67 -0.76
CA VAL A 88 -0.31 -12.21 -2.15
C VAL A 88 -0.30 -10.68 -2.26
N TYR A 89 -1.26 -10.02 -1.61
CA TYR A 89 -1.47 -8.57 -1.70
C TYR A 89 -1.09 -7.87 -0.41
N THR A 90 -1.94 -7.94 0.61
CA THR A 90 -1.77 -7.15 1.82
C THR A 90 -0.62 -7.64 2.69
N GLY A 91 -0.29 -8.91 2.65
CA GLY A 91 0.88 -9.46 3.34
C GLY A 91 2.20 -8.97 2.76
N LYS A 92 2.35 -8.98 1.42
CA LYS A 92 3.53 -8.40 0.76
C LYS A 92 3.68 -6.90 1.08
N ALA A 93 2.57 -6.16 1.00
CA ALA A 93 2.56 -4.74 1.32
C ALA A 93 2.95 -4.49 2.79
N TRP A 94 2.42 -5.29 3.72
CA TRP A 94 2.76 -5.21 5.14
C TRP A 94 4.24 -5.51 5.42
N ALA A 95 4.76 -6.59 4.85
CA ALA A 95 6.17 -6.95 5.00
C ALA A 95 7.08 -5.83 4.50
N LYS A 96 6.80 -5.29 3.29
CA LYS A 96 7.56 -4.16 2.76
C LYS A 96 7.43 -2.91 3.62
N PHE A 97 6.24 -2.62 4.14
CA PHE A 97 6.05 -1.52 5.09
C PHE A 97 6.97 -1.65 6.31
N LEU A 98 7.02 -2.83 6.95
CA LEU A 98 7.88 -3.05 8.11
C LEU A 98 9.38 -3.02 7.76
N MET A 99 9.77 -3.49 6.57
CA MET A 99 11.15 -3.33 6.09
C MET A 99 11.50 -1.84 5.97
N LEU A 100 10.64 -1.03 5.39
CA LEU A 100 10.83 0.43 5.27
C LEU A 100 10.91 1.12 6.65
N VAL A 101 10.11 0.68 7.63
CA VAL A 101 10.21 1.17 9.01
C VAL A 101 11.59 0.85 9.58
N LYS A 102 12.06 -0.38 9.42
CA LYS A 102 13.40 -0.80 9.90
C LYS A 102 14.55 -0.06 9.20
N GLU A 103 14.38 0.30 7.93
CA GLU A 103 15.33 1.07 7.13
C GLU A 103 15.33 2.58 7.46
N GLY A 104 14.44 3.04 8.34
CA GLY A 104 14.31 4.46 8.71
C GLY A 104 13.62 5.33 7.65
N TYR A 105 12.92 4.72 6.69
CA TYR A 105 12.26 5.46 5.61
C TYR A 105 11.25 6.50 6.11
N PHE A 106 10.64 6.22 7.25
CA PHE A 106 9.64 7.08 7.87
C PHE A 106 10.20 7.92 9.03
N ASP A 107 11.51 8.00 9.20
CA ASP A 107 12.12 8.77 10.28
C ASP A 107 11.69 10.23 10.21
N GLY A 108 11.34 10.81 11.38
CA GLY A 108 10.82 12.16 11.50
C GLY A 108 9.31 12.30 11.20
N GLN A 109 8.61 11.22 10.84
CA GLN A 109 7.15 11.24 10.76
C GLN A 109 6.54 10.97 12.14
N GLU A 110 5.65 11.85 12.61
CA GLU A 110 4.96 11.66 13.90
C GLU A 110 3.88 10.59 13.84
N HIS A 111 3.24 10.45 12.69
CA HIS A 111 2.12 9.53 12.47
C HIS A 111 2.26 8.80 11.14
N ILE A 112 2.11 7.48 11.19
CA ILE A 112 2.09 6.62 10.02
C ILE A 112 0.83 5.75 10.12
N ALA A 113 0.06 5.68 9.03
CA ALA A 113 -1.09 4.82 8.93
C ALA A 113 -0.89 3.81 7.80
N PHE A 114 -1.04 2.52 8.10
CA PHE A 114 -1.14 1.48 7.10
C PHE A 114 -2.61 1.22 6.78
N VAL A 115 -3.00 1.38 5.52
CA VAL A 115 -4.38 1.15 5.08
C VAL A 115 -4.52 -0.28 4.60
N HIS A 116 -5.19 -1.12 5.40
CA HIS A 116 -5.50 -2.50 5.05
C HIS A 116 -6.68 -2.55 4.08
N THR A 117 -6.42 -2.92 2.83
CA THR A 117 -7.40 -2.84 1.73
C THR A 117 -8.20 -4.13 1.51
N GLY A 118 -8.03 -5.13 2.35
CA GLY A 118 -8.75 -6.40 2.24
C GLY A 118 -7.82 -7.58 1.94
N GLY A 119 -8.32 -8.60 1.23
CA GLY A 119 -7.54 -9.76 0.83
C GLY A 119 -7.68 -11.00 1.72
N ALA A 120 -8.21 -10.88 2.95
CA ALA A 120 -8.31 -12.00 3.89
C ALA A 120 -9.04 -13.24 3.32
N ALA A 121 -9.95 -13.07 2.38
CA ALA A 121 -10.64 -14.19 1.73
C ALA A 121 -9.69 -15.11 0.96
N ALA A 122 -8.56 -14.61 0.47
CA ALA A 122 -7.56 -15.40 -0.25
C ALA A 122 -6.88 -16.44 0.66
N LEU A 123 -6.83 -16.21 1.98
CA LEU A 123 -6.30 -17.18 2.94
C LEU A 123 -7.04 -18.52 2.89
N PHE A 124 -8.34 -18.51 2.64
CA PHE A 124 -9.16 -19.73 2.60
C PHE A 124 -9.09 -20.47 1.26
N ALA A 125 -8.51 -19.84 0.25
CA ALA A 125 -8.31 -20.43 -1.08
C ALA A 125 -6.88 -20.97 -1.29
N MET A 126 -5.97 -20.71 -0.37
CA MET A 126 -4.57 -21.12 -0.45
C MET A 126 -4.31 -22.30 0.47
N ASP A 127 -3.53 -23.26 -0.03
CA ASP A 127 -2.94 -24.29 0.82
C ASP A 127 -1.76 -23.64 1.57
N LEU A 128 -1.93 -23.44 2.85
CA LEU A 128 -0.91 -22.83 3.71
C LEU A 128 0.10 -23.85 4.28
N GLY A 129 0.03 -25.13 3.83
CA GLY A 129 0.95 -26.19 4.22
C GLY A 129 0.55 -26.89 5.53
#